data_094d60d41e12a1d6d79798a67e6ba94d
#
_entry.id   094d60d41e12a1d6d79798a67e6ba94d
#
_cell.length_a   1.000
_cell.length_b   1.000
_cell.length_c   1.000
_cell.angle_alpha   90.00
_cell.angle_beta   90.00
_cell.angle_gamma   90.00
#
_symmetry.space_group_name_H-M   'P 1'
#
loop_
_entity.id
_entity.type
_entity.pdbx_description
1 polymer ?
#
loop_
_entity_poly.entity_id
_entity_poly.type
_entity_poly.pdbx_seq_one_letter_code
_entity_poly.pdbx_strand_id
1 'polypeptide(L)'
;LTAPDAGRGIGTEHTETFGGPGDTFRILHVSTGNVCRSPITERLTRHALADRLGHVVPGGCAEGDAIGGLIVESAGTWGHEGAPMEANAETVLADFGADPTGFVGRELLDEHVIRADLVLTATRDHRAQVISMGHSAGLRTFTLKEFTRLVRAIDPATLPPLDEGVVERARALVRAAAALRGWLL
;
A
#
# COMPACT_ATOMS: atom_id res chain seq x y z
N LEU A 1 10.24 8.23 60.62
CA LEU A 1 9.11 8.29 59.71
C LEU A 1 9.57 8.81 58.35
N THR A 2 9.78 7.90 57.43
CA THR A 2 10.29 8.09 56.10
C THR A 2 9.13 8.31 55.11
N ALA A 3 9.17 9.37 54.33
CA ALA A 3 8.32 9.59 53.22
C ALA A 3 8.86 8.88 51.97
N PRO A 4 8.04 8.34 51.07
CA PRO A 4 8.50 7.68 49.87
C PRO A 4 8.71 8.67 48.73
N ASP A 5 9.79 8.41 48.04
CA ASP A 5 10.25 9.01 46.80
C ASP A 5 9.26 8.82 45.65
N ALA A 6 8.87 9.91 44.97
CA ALA A 6 8.04 9.91 43.81
C ALA A 6 8.92 9.87 42.56
N GLY A 7 9.15 8.65 42.07
CA GLY A 7 9.79 8.43 40.76
C GLY A 7 8.97 9.04 39.61
N ARG A 8 9.54 10.02 38.94
CA ARG A 8 9.02 10.56 37.66
C ARG A 8 9.23 9.52 36.57
N GLY A 9 8.13 8.99 36.08
CA GLY A 9 8.13 8.18 34.85
C GLY A 9 8.55 9.02 33.66
N ILE A 10 9.64 8.61 33.05
CA ILE A 10 10.14 9.13 31.79
C ILE A 10 9.16 8.69 30.71
N GLY A 11 8.70 9.65 29.90
CA GLY A 11 7.76 9.42 28.81
C GLY A 11 8.28 8.35 27.86
N THR A 12 7.45 7.37 27.62
CA THR A 12 7.65 6.39 26.56
C THR A 12 7.58 7.12 25.22
N GLU A 13 8.71 7.17 24.53
CA GLU A 13 8.78 7.54 23.13
C GLU A 13 7.78 6.66 22.36
N HIS A 14 6.78 7.29 21.76
CA HIS A 14 5.91 6.66 20.79
C HIS A 14 6.74 6.33 19.54
N THR A 15 7.34 5.15 19.54
CA THR A 15 7.83 4.54 18.31
C THR A 15 6.59 4.26 17.47
N GLU A 16 6.35 5.09 16.46
CA GLU A 16 5.30 4.83 15.46
C GLU A 16 5.65 3.52 14.76
N THR A 17 5.00 2.44 15.19
CA THR A 17 5.08 1.13 14.54
C THR A 17 4.32 1.21 13.23
N PHE A 18 5.04 1.21 12.12
CA PHE A 18 4.48 0.96 10.80
C PHE A 18 3.99 -0.49 10.75
N GLY A 19 2.69 -0.68 10.52
CA GLY A 19 2.09 -2.01 10.36
C GLY A 19 1.46 -2.58 11.64
N GLY A 20 0.24 -3.14 11.50
CA GLY A 20 -0.43 -3.91 12.53
C GLY A 20 0.32 -5.21 12.86
N PRO A 21 -0.07 -5.94 13.92
CA PRO A 21 0.64 -7.13 14.38
C PRO A 21 0.48 -8.28 13.36
N GLY A 22 1.57 -8.64 12.67
CA GLY A 22 1.63 -9.79 11.79
C GLY A 22 2.62 -9.61 10.64
N ASP A 23 3.04 -10.71 10.04
CA ASP A 23 3.98 -10.79 8.93
C ASP A 23 3.38 -10.34 7.58
N THR A 24 2.52 -9.32 7.55
CA THR A 24 1.89 -8.81 6.33
C THR A 24 2.23 -7.34 6.08
N PHE A 25 2.21 -6.97 4.79
CA PHE A 25 2.40 -5.61 4.32
C PHE A 25 1.27 -5.25 3.36
N ARG A 26 0.53 -4.17 3.64
CA ARG A 26 -0.65 -3.75 2.86
C ARG A 26 -0.35 -2.61 1.92
N ILE A 27 -0.64 -2.82 0.64
CA ILE A 27 -0.56 -1.82 -0.43
C ILE A 27 -1.98 -1.42 -0.82
N LEU A 28 -2.31 -0.14 -0.69
CA LEU A 28 -3.60 0.41 -1.04
C LEU A 28 -3.48 1.32 -2.28
N HIS A 29 -4.16 0.97 -3.37
CA HIS A 29 -4.28 1.82 -4.55
C HIS A 29 -5.53 2.69 -4.48
N VAL A 30 -5.38 4.02 -4.68
CA VAL A 30 -6.49 4.98 -4.54
C VAL A 30 -6.70 5.79 -5.82
N SER A 31 -7.95 5.82 -6.29
CA SER A 31 -8.42 6.71 -7.35
C SER A 31 -9.79 7.31 -6.99
N THR A 32 -10.56 7.85 -7.95
CA THR A 32 -11.87 8.43 -7.66
C THR A 32 -12.93 7.35 -7.44
N GLY A 33 -13.37 6.67 -8.49
CA GLY A 33 -14.54 5.79 -8.48
C GLY A 33 -14.26 4.33 -8.12
N ASN A 34 -13.00 3.91 -8.02
CA ASN A 34 -12.59 2.51 -7.83
C ASN A 34 -13.21 1.51 -8.83
N VAL A 35 -13.36 1.91 -10.08
CA VAL A 35 -13.87 1.04 -11.15
C VAL A 35 -12.94 0.93 -12.36
N CYS A 36 -11.89 1.77 -12.44
CA CYS A 36 -10.94 1.78 -13.56
C CYS A 36 -9.48 1.85 -13.08
N ARG A 37 -8.95 3.03 -12.71
CA ARG A 37 -7.52 3.26 -12.45
C ARG A 37 -6.96 2.44 -11.28
N SER A 38 -7.54 2.53 -10.12
CA SER A 38 -7.06 1.80 -8.93
C SER A 38 -7.26 0.29 -9.05
N PRO A 39 -8.35 -0.25 -9.62
CA PRO A 39 -8.46 -1.68 -9.89
C PRO A 39 -7.41 -2.20 -10.87
N ILE A 40 -7.12 -1.47 -11.96
CA ILE A 40 -6.05 -1.85 -12.89
C ILE A 40 -4.72 -1.96 -12.14
N THR A 41 -4.35 -0.93 -11.36
CA THR A 41 -3.08 -0.95 -10.64
C THR A 41 -3.03 -2.02 -9.54
N GLU A 42 -4.13 -2.29 -8.85
CA GLU A 42 -4.26 -3.41 -7.92
C GLU A 42 -3.97 -4.74 -8.60
N ARG A 43 -4.73 -5.06 -9.66
CA ARG A 43 -4.63 -6.35 -10.37
C ARG A 43 -3.27 -6.56 -11.03
N LEU A 44 -2.72 -5.53 -11.67
CA LEU A 44 -1.36 -5.60 -12.24
C LEU A 44 -0.28 -5.77 -11.17
N THR A 45 -0.43 -5.12 -10.00
CA THR A 45 0.51 -5.32 -8.89
C THR A 45 0.43 -6.74 -8.36
N ARG A 46 -0.77 -7.29 -8.16
CA ARG A 46 -0.97 -8.69 -7.73
C ARG A 46 -0.38 -9.67 -8.74
N HIS A 47 -0.67 -9.46 -10.03
CA HIS A 47 -0.12 -10.29 -11.11
C HIS A 47 1.40 -10.31 -11.10
N ALA A 48 2.03 -9.13 -11.08
CA ALA A 48 3.49 -9.00 -11.06
C ALA A 48 4.14 -9.60 -9.80
N LEU A 49 3.49 -9.51 -8.64
CA LEU A 49 3.96 -10.13 -7.40
C LEU A 49 3.84 -11.65 -7.46
N ALA A 50 2.71 -12.18 -7.93
CA ALA A 50 2.51 -13.61 -8.09
C ALA A 50 3.54 -14.24 -9.02
N ASP A 51 3.78 -13.60 -10.16
CA ASP A 51 4.79 -14.04 -11.15
C ASP A 51 6.21 -14.07 -10.54
N ARG A 52 6.59 -13.02 -9.82
CA ARG A 52 7.95 -12.90 -9.26
C ARG A 52 8.21 -13.72 -8.01
N LEU A 53 7.18 -13.98 -7.21
CA LEU A 53 7.28 -14.76 -5.98
C LEU A 53 6.93 -16.22 -6.17
N GLY A 54 6.63 -16.65 -7.40
CA GLY A 54 6.30 -18.05 -7.73
C GLY A 54 4.97 -18.51 -7.13
N HIS A 55 4.06 -17.59 -6.83
CA HIS A 55 2.73 -17.94 -6.35
C HIS A 55 1.77 -18.09 -7.52
N VAL A 56 1.42 -19.32 -7.85
CA VAL A 56 0.26 -19.61 -8.70
C VAL A 56 -0.97 -19.37 -7.83
N VAL A 57 -1.76 -18.35 -8.16
CA VAL A 57 -3.03 -18.09 -7.51
C VAL A 57 -4.13 -18.72 -8.37
N PRO A 58 -4.61 -19.96 -8.07
CA PRO A 58 -5.69 -20.57 -8.81
C PRO A 58 -7.00 -19.83 -8.52
N GLY A 59 -7.67 -19.38 -9.57
CA GLY A 59 -9.06 -18.91 -9.47
C GLY A 59 -9.30 -17.50 -8.99
N GLY A 60 -8.34 -16.58 -9.21
CA GLY A 60 -8.47 -15.20 -8.76
C GLY A 60 -8.29 -15.08 -7.24
N CYS A 61 -7.40 -14.20 -6.80
CA CYS A 61 -7.23 -13.98 -5.38
C CYS A 61 -8.50 -13.36 -4.80
N ALA A 62 -9.11 -14.01 -3.82
CA ALA A 62 -10.10 -13.35 -3.00
C ALA A 62 -9.53 -12.08 -2.37
N GLU A 63 -10.41 -11.14 -2.08
CA GLU A 63 -10.04 -9.89 -1.43
C GLU A 63 -9.31 -10.18 -0.11
N GLY A 64 -8.09 -9.63 0.03
CA GLY A 64 -7.28 -9.85 1.23
C GLY A 64 -6.28 -11.00 1.18
N ASP A 65 -6.22 -11.80 0.12
CA ASP A 65 -5.21 -12.85 -0.01
C ASP A 65 -3.79 -12.28 -0.11
N ALA A 66 -2.91 -12.77 0.74
CA ALA A 66 -1.51 -12.36 0.78
C ALA A 66 -0.67 -13.14 -0.24
N ILE A 67 0.12 -12.42 -1.03
CA ILE A 67 1.14 -12.96 -1.94
C ILE A 67 2.50 -12.74 -1.29
N GLY A 68 3.11 -13.78 -0.74
CA GLY A 68 4.37 -13.64 -0.01
C GLY A 68 4.31 -12.68 1.19
N GLY A 69 3.16 -12.59 1.86
CA GLY A 69 2.91 -11.63 2.95
C GLY A 69 2.47 -10.25 2.48
N LEU A 70 2.39 -9.98 1.16
CA LEU A 70 1.92 -8.71 0.61
C LEU A 70 0.42 -8.80 0.27
N ILE A 71 -0.37 -7.90 0.82
CA ILE A 71 -1.80 -7.74 0.53
C ILE A 71 -1.97 -6.49 -0.32
N VAL A 72 -2.60 -6.62 -1.49
CA VAL A 72 -2.83 -5.51 -2.41
C VAL A 72 -4.33 -5.26 -2.54
N GLU A 73 -4.72 -4.04 -2.29
CA GLU A 73 -6.11 -3.61 -2.23
C GLU A 73 -6.28 -2.30 -3.01
N SER A 74 -7.52 -1.95 -3.35
CA SER A 74 -7.84 -0.63 -3.91
C SER A 74 -9.14 -0.07 -3.35
N ALA A 75 -9.29 1.26 -3.38
CA ALA A 75 -10.50 1.97 -2.98
C ALA A 75 -10.65 3.29 -3.75
N GLY A 76 -11.82 3.89 -3.69
CA GLY A 76 -12.13 5.16 -4.34
C GLY A 76 -12.46 6.27 -3.36
N THR A 77 -11.94 7.48 -3.56
CA THR A 77 -12.29 8.65 -2.75
C THR A 77 -13.76 9.08 -2.92
N TRP A 78 -14.39 8.57 -3.92
CA TRP A 78 -15.82 8.54 -4.19
C TRP A 78 -16.12 7.20 -4.89
N GLY A 79 -15.94 6.12 -4.14
CA GLY A 79 -16.02 4.76 -4.63
C GLY A 79 -17.44 4.38 -5.03
N HIS A 80 -17.56 3.67 -6.12
CA HIS A 80 -18.83 3.09 -6.55
C HIS A 80 -18.98 1.73 -5.83
N GLU A 81 -19.51 1.78 -4.61
CA GLU A 81 -19.68 0.60 -3.76
C GLU A 81 -20.47 -0.49 -4.47
N GLY A 82 -19.93 -1.70 -4.49
CA GLY A 82 -20.57 -2.84 -5.13
C GLY A 82 -20.50 -2.87 -6.67
N ALA A 83 -19.94 -1.84 -7.34
CA ALA A 83 -19.85 -1.80 -8.78
C ALA A 83 -18.77 -2.75 -9.32
N PRO A 84 -19.00 -3.38 -10.49
CA PRO A 84 -17.95 -4.13 -11.18
C PRO A 84 -16.91 -3.18 -11.79
N MET A 85 -15.80 -3.75 -12.25
CA MET A 85 -14.80 -3.03 -13.03
C MET A 85 -15.40 -2.57 -14.38
N GLU A 86 -14.95 -1.43 -14.89
CA GLU A 86 -15.34 -0.99 -16.23
C GLU A 86 -14.76 -1.91 -17.31
N ALA A 87 -15.54 -2.21 -18.35
CA ALA A 87 -15.17 -3.13 -19.41
C ALA A 87 -13.82 -2.78 -20.10
N ASN A 88 -13.54 -1.49 -20.29
CA ASN A 88 -12.24 -1.05 -20.84
C ASN A 88 -11.07 -1.37 -19.88
N ALA A 89 -11.29 -1.33 -18.56
CA ALA A 89 -10.30 -1.69 -17.58
C ALA A 89 -10.04 -3.20 -17.58
N GLU A 90 -11.08 -4.00 -17.71
CA GLU A 90 -10.96 -5.47 -17.87
C GLU A 90 -10.17 -5.83 -19.13
N THR A 91 -10.45 -5.14 -20.27
CA THR A 91 -9.70 -5.35 -21.52
C THR A 91 -8.21 -5.07 -21.34
N VAL A 92 -7.87 -3.95 -20.69
CA VAL A 92 -6.45 -3.61 -20.39
C VAL A 92 -5.81 -4.70 -19.55
N LEU A 93 -6.48 -5.21 -18.52
CA LEU A 93 -5.93 -6.28 -17.68
C LEU A 93 -5.70 -7.56 -18.47
N ALA A 94 -6.64 -7.93 -19.35
CA ALA A 94 -6.50 -9.10 -20.22
C ALA A 94 -5.29 -9.00 -21.16
N ASP A 95 -5.02 -7.81 -21.72
CA ASP A 95 -3.85 -7.54 -22.57
C ASP A 95 -2.52 -7.75 -21.82
N PHE A 96 -2.51 -7.57 -20.48
CA PHE A 96 -1.36 -7.83 -19.62
C PHE A 96 -1.38 -9.22 -18.96
N GLY A 97 -2.36 -10.06 -19.26
CA GLY A 97 -2.52 -11.39 -18.64
C GLY A 97 -2.95 -11.37 -17.18
N ALA A 98 -3.43 -10.23 -16.69
CA ALA A 98 -3.92 -10.10 -15.32
C ALA A 98 -5.42 -10.42 -15.24
N ASP A 99 -5.84 -11.11 -14.16
CA ASP A 99 -7.21 -11.55 -13.95
C ASP A 99 -8.10 -10.41 -13.38
N PRO A 100 -9.15 -9.96 -14.10
CA PRO A 100 -10.10 -8.97 -13.60
C PRO A 100 -11.21 -9.57 -12.72
N THR A 101 -11.35 -10.90 -12.67
CA THR A 101 -12.53 -11.55 -12.08
C THR A 101 -12.68 -11.27 -10.59
N GLY A 102 -13.92 -11.27 -10.11
CA GLY A 102 -14.25 -11.10 -8.70
C GLY A 102 -13.94 -9.71 -8.13
N PHE A 103 -13.64 -8.71 -8.99
CA PHE A 103 -13.44 -7.35 -8.51
C PHE A 103 -14.78 -6.69 -8.14
N VAL A 104 -14.80 -6.00 -7.01
CA VAL A 104 -15.93 -5.20 -6.53
C VAL A 104 -15.41 -3.84 -6.06
N GLY A 105 -15.97 -2.77 -6.60
CA GLY A 105 -15.64 -1.40 -6.23
C GLY A 105 -16.04 -1.08 -4.80
N ARG A 106 -15.25 -0.23 -4.13
CA ARG A 106 -15.51 0.19 -2.75
C ARG A 106 -15.11 1.62 -2.46
N GLU A 107 -15.78 2.22 -1.48
CA GLU A 107 -15.46 3.52 -0.92
C GLU A 107 -14.17 3.47 -0.10
N LEU A 108 -13.39 4.55 -0.14
CA LEU A 108 -12.22 4.72 0.72
C LEU A 108 -12.67 5.13 2.13
N LEU A 109 -12.38 4.31 3.13
CA LEU A 109 -12.66 4.58 4.53
C LEU A 109 -11.35 4.84 5.30
N ASP A 110 -11.45 5.52 6.45
CA ASP A 110 -10.29 5.84 7.31
C ASP A 110 -9.52 4.57 7.71
N GLU A 111 -10.24 3.48 7.98
CA GLU A 111 -9.63 2.19 8.34
C GLU A 111 -8.77 1.59 7.22
N HIS A 112 -9.11 1.83 5.94
CA HIS A 112 -8.26 1.42 4.83
C HIS A 112 -6.92 2.16 4.87
N VAL A 113 -6.95 3.47 5.13
CA VAL A 113 -5.74 4.31 5.23
C VAL A 113 -4.92 3.93 6.46
N ILE A 114 -5.56 3.70 7.61
CA ILE A 114 -4.88 3.34 8.86
C ILE A 114 -4.12 2.01 8.73
N ARG A 115 -4.74 1.01 8.10
CA ARG A 115 -4.15 -0.34 7.93
C ARG A 115 -3.10 -0.44 6.84
N ALA A 116 -3.06 0.51 5.90
CA ALA A 116 -2.12 0.46 4.78
C ALA A 116 -0.68 0.79 5.22
N ASP A 117 0.29 -0.02 4.80
CA ASP A 117 1.72 0.25 4.94
C ASP A 117 2.25 1.13 3.81
N LEU A 118 1.60 1.10 2.65
CA LEU A 118 1.87 1.91 1.48
C LEU A 118 0.57 2.32 0.81
N VAL A 119 0.37 3.62 0.57
CA VAL A 119 -0.76 4.13 -0.22
C VAL A 119 -0.24 4.73 -1.52
N LEU A 120 -0.74 4.23 -2.64
CA LEU A 120 -0.41 4.68 -3.99
C LEU A 120 -1.63 5.33 -4.65
N THR A 121 -1.56 6.63 -4.85
CA THR A 121 -2.69 7.40 -5.38
C THR A 121 -2.51 7.72 -6.87
N ALA A 122 -3.62 7.79 -7.61
CA ALA A 122 -3.60 8.10 -9.04
C ALA A 122 -3.19 9.56 -9.32
N THR A 123 -3.52 10.50 -8.44
CA THR A 123 -3.23 11.94 -8.57
C THR A 123 -2.78 12.57 -7.27
N ARG A 124 -2.27 13.80 -7.34
CA ARG A 124 -1.92 14.62 -6.16
C ARG A 124 -3.14 14.96 -5.30
N ASP A 125 -4.31 15.15 -5.93
CA ASP A 125 -5.56 15.46 -5.22
C ASP A 125 -6.01 14.27 -4.37
N HIS A 126 -5.96 13.05 -4.92
CA HIS A 126 -6.22 11.83 -4.14
C HIS A 126 -5.22 11.69 -2.97
N ARG A 127 -3.93 12.03 -3.20
CA ARG A 127 -2.93 12.03 -2.13
C ARG A 127 -3.29 13.02 -1.02
N ALA A 128 -3.70 14.23 -1.36
CA ALA A 128 -4.11 15.24 -0.39
C ALA A 128 -5.33 14.77 0.42
N GLN A 129 -6.33 14.15 -0.24
CA GLN A 129 -7.49 13.57 0.44
C GLN A 129 -7.10 12.45 1.42
N VAL A 130 -6.26 11.50 1.01
CA VAL A 130 -5.77 10.43 1.90
C VAL A 130 -5.05 11.00 3.12
N ILE A 131 -4.20 12.01 2.94
CA ILE A 131 -3.46 12.64 4.05
C ILE A 131 -4.41 13.38 5.00
N SER A 132 -5.51 13.96 4.49
CA SER A 132 -6.52 14.62 5.34
C SER A 132 -7.30 13.64 6.21
N MET A 133 -7.44 12.37 5.76
CA MET A 133 -8.08 11.29 6.54
C MET A 133 -7.17 10.79 7.67
N GLY A 134 -5.84 10.88 7.50
CA GLY A 134 -4.90 10.43 8.53
C GLY A 134 -3.53 11.10 8.37
N HIS A 135 -3.19 12.06 9.25
CA HIS A 135 -1.94 12.81 9.15
C HIS A 135 -0.68 11.93 9.18
N SER A 136 -0.69 10.83 9.94
CA SER A 136 0.40 9.84 9.97
C SER A 136 0.61 9.11 8.63
N ALA A 137 -0.38 9.14 7.72
CA ALA A 137 -0.26 8.53 6.39
C ALA A 137 0.70 9.28 5.45
N GLY A 138 1.10 10.51 5.76
CA GLY A 138 1.89 11.37 4.86
C GLY A 138 3.21 10.75 4.40
N LEU A 139 3.93 10.03 5.26
CA LEU A 139 5.21 9.41 4.95
C LEU A 139 5.10 8.14 4.08
N ARG A 140 3.94 7.50 4.08
CA ARG A 140 3.67 6.26 3.33
C ARG A 140 2.69 6.43 2.18
N THR A 141 2.24 7.67 1.91
CA THR A 141 1.33 7.99 0.80
C THR A 141 2.06 8.74 -0.30
N PHE A 142 2.04 8.18 -1.51
CA PHE A 142 2.69 8.72 -2.71
C PHE A 142 1.70 8.71 -3.87
N THR A 143 1.93 9.56 -4.86
CA THR A 143 1.35 9.27 -6.18
C THR A 143 2.12 8.10 -6.82
N LEU A 144 1.47 7.31 -7.66
CA LEU A 144 2.11 6.18 -8.35
C LEU A 144 3.36 6.63 -9.14
N LYS A 145 3.27 7.78 -9.83
CA LYS A 145 4.40 8.34 -10.58
C LYS A 145 5.55 8.81 -9.67
N GLU A 146 5.23 9.43 -8.54
CA GLU A 146 6.22 9.84 -7.54
C GLU A 146 6.95 8.62 -6.98
N PHE A 147 6.21 7.62 -6.52
CA PHE A 147 6.78 6.40 -5.96
C PHE A 147 7.70 5.69 -6.96
N THR A 148 7.24 5.53 -8.21
CA THR A 148 8.05 4.91 -9.27
C THR A 148 9.37 5.66 -9.48
N ARG A 149 9.35 7.00 -9.48
CA ARG A 149 10.57 7.81 -9.62
C ARG A 149 11.52 7.62 -8.44
N LEU A 150 10.99 7.63 -7.21
CA LEU A 150 11.78 7.44 -6.00
C LEU A 150 12.41 6.05 -5.94
N VAL A 151 11.62 5.00 -6.20
CA VAL A 151 12.11 3.61 -6.20
C VAL A 151 13.22 3.37 -7.21
N ARG A 152 13.14 3.99 -8.39
CA ARG A 152 14.20 3.90 -9.41
C ARG A 152 15.52 4.54 -8.98
N ALA A 153 15.51 5.45 -8.03
CA ALA A 153 16.71 6.10 -7.49
C ALA A 153 17.30 5.37 -6.28
N ILE A 154 16.61 4.36 -5.73
CA ILE A 154 17.10 3.56 -4.62
C ILE A 154 17.97 2.42 -5.18
N ASP A 155 19.20 2.31 -4.68
CA ASP A 155 20.04 1.15 -4.97
C ASP A 155 19.45 -0.11 -4.29
N PRO A 156 19.05 -1.12 -5.06
CA PRO A 156 18.45 -2.35 -4.51
C PRO A 156 19.36 -3.09 -3.53
N ALA A 157 20.67 -2.89 -3.59
CA ALA A 157 21.64 -3.51 -2.68
C ALA A 157 21.60 -2.92 -1.27
N THR A 158 21.01 -1.73 -1.10
CA THR A 158 20.85 -1.09 0.22
C THR A 158 19.62 -1.60 0.99
N LEU A 159 18.76 -2.37 0.33
CA LEU A 159 17.55 -2.94 0.93
C LEU A 159 17.85 -4.34 1.49
N PRO A 160 17.13 -4.76 2.56
CA PRO A 160 17.24 -6.13 3.06
C PRO A 160 17.12 -7.15 1.94
N PRO A 161 17.90 -8.23 1.93
CA PRO A 161 17.81 -9.27 0.91
C PRO A 161 16.45 -10.00 0.98
N LEU A 162 16.04 -10.64 -0.10
CA LEU A 162 14.71 -11.29 -0.21
C LEU A 162 14.57 -12.51 0.71
N ASP A 163 15.66 -13.18 1.06
CA ASP A 163 15.71 -14.31 1.99
C ASP A 163 15.46 -13.90 3.45
N GLU A 164 15.68 -12.63 3.81
CA GLU A 164 15.27 -12.07 5.10
C GLU A 164 13.77 -11.73 5.17
N GLY A 165 13.07 -11.81 4.05
CA GLY A 165 11.62 -11.63 3.95
C GLY A 165 11.19 -10.46 3.05
N VAL A 166 10.18 -10.74 2.23
CA VAL A 166 9.60 -9.77 1.28
C VAL A 166 8.96 -8.59 2.01
N VAL A 167 8.31 -8.85 3.14
CA VAL A 167 7.62 -7.83 3.96
C VAL A 167 8.62 -6.82 4.52
N GLU A 168 9.73 -7.27 5.10
CA GLU A 168 10.73 -6.37 5.66
C GLU A 168 11.42 -5.53 4.56
N ARG A 169 11.70 -6.16 3.41
CA ARG A 169 12.20 -5.44 2.24
C ARG A 169 11.21 -4.37 1.75
N ALA A 170 9.91 -4.66 1.73
CA ALA A 170 8.88 -3.69 1.35
C ALA A 170 8.81 -2.51 2.33
N ARG A 171 8.89 -2.77 3.64
CA ARG A 171 8.96 -1.73 4.66
C ARG A 171 10.19 -0.84 4.50
N ALA A 172 11.35 -1.44 4.29
CA ALA A 172 12.60 -0.71 4.05
C ALA A 172 12.51 0.16 2.79
N LEU A 173 11.91 -0.35 1.70
CA LEU A 173 11.70 0.40 0.47
C LEU A 173 10.85 1.64 0.68
N VAL A 174 9.74 1.56 1.43
CA VAL A 174 8.87 2.70 1.73
C VAL A 174 9.61 3.74 2.56
N ARG A 175 10.38 3.32 3.59
CA ARG A 175 11.20 4.23 4.40
C ARG A 175 12.24 4.96 3.55
N ALA A 176 12.95 4.25 2.67
CA ALA A 176 13.93 4.82 1.77
C ALA A 176 13.29 5.81 0.78
N ALA A 177 12.14 5.46 0.20
CA ALA A 177 11.40 6.36 -0.70
C ALA A 177 10.94 7.64 0.03
N ALA A 178 10.44 7.53 1.25
CA ALA A 178 10.05 8.68 2.06
C ALA A 178 11.25 9.61 2.35
N ALA A 179 12.41 9.05 2.67
CA ALA A 179 13.64 9.81 2.92
C ALA A 179 14.13 10.57 1.68
N LEU A 180 13.97 9.99 0.48
CA LEU A 180 14.38 10.62 -0.78
C LEU A 180 13.43 11.71 -1.28
N ARG A 181 12.20 11.79 -0.75
CA ARG A 181 11.16 12.71 -1.24
C ARG A 181 11.60 14.17 -1.28
N GLY A 182 12.40 14.62 -0.32
CA GLY A 182 12.90 16.00 -0.25
C GLY A 182 14.08 16.32 -1.18
N TRP A 183 14.72 15.32 -1.79
CA TRP A 183 15.95 15.47 -2.57
C TRP A 183 15.75 15.36 -4.07
N LEU A 184 14.64 14.79 -4.51
CA LEU A 184 14.34 14.51 -5.93
C LEU A 184 13.13 15.34 -6.41
N LEU A 185 13.19 16.65 -6.23
CA LEU A 185 12.20 17.60 -6.79
C LEU A 185 12.49 17.88 -8.27
#